data_bc284cc05a5fe8745a1eb04ea86c2b90
#
_entry.id   bc284cc05a5fe8745a1eb04ea86c2b90
#
_cell.length_a   1.000
_cell.length_b   1.000
_cell.length_c   1.000
_cell.angle_alpha   90.00
_cell.angle_beta   90.00
_cell.angle_gamma   90.00
#
_symmetry.space_group_name_H-M   'P 1'
#
loop_
_entity.id
_entity.type
_entity.pdbx_description
1 polymer ?
#
loop_
_entity_poly.entity_id
_entity_poly.type
_entity_poly.pdbx_seq_one_letter_code
_entity_poly.pdbx_strand_id
1 'polypeptide(L)'
;MGSLVLCHDKHAAHPYEITRIHCKIFTIEELCYYLCNNLYLIDYTIMNEQLCAWLDEELGMHDLAGMLRDVIRMHGTVEKFVLTILKYSKIYRDPQMIRIQNVLERLKNQKDIERQKYKADNLLESGEIEEAILVYQAILNQEKDETVDAKFYGRIYAGLGAAYGKQFLYQESAKMYDRAYQICEDRALLKPYLYASYKYMSLEEYHILLTKHDEYVEINAQMRQEMEDIKENLQLELNDVMLEKWKRQYRRSHI
;
A
#
# COMPACT_ATOMS: atom_id res chain seq x y z
N MET A 1 -20.98 -1.12 -9.59
CA MET A 1 -22.22 -1.07 -8.78
C MET A 1 -21.85 -1.40 -7.35
N GLY A 2 -21.99 -0.43 -6.41
CA GLY A 2 -21.80 -0.69 -5.00
C GLY A 2 -22.93 -1.61 -4.50
N SER A 3 -22.57 -2.67 -3.77
CA SER A 3 -23.58 -3.51 -3.10
C SER A 3 -23.96 -2.87 -1.79
N LEU A 4 -25.26 -2.85 -1.49
CA LEU A 4 -25.74 -2.48 -0.17
C LEU A 4 -25.18 -3.50 0.85
N VAL A 5 -24.47 -3.02 1.86
CA VAL A 5 -24.04 -3.81 3.01
C VAL A 5 -24.95 -3.42 4.18
N LEU A 6 -25.68 -4.39 4.71
CA LEU A 6 -26.45 -4.18 5.93
C LEU A 6 -25.49 -4.28 7.11
N CYS A 7 -25.36 -3.18 7.85
CA CYS A 7 -24.54 -3.12 9.06
C CYS A 7 -25.25 -3.85 10.22
N HIS A 8 -24.47 -4.37 11.16
CA HIS A 8 -24.99 -4.88 12.42
C HIS A 8 -25.41 -3.68 13.31
N ASP A 9 -26.48 -3.84 14.08
CA ASP A 9 -27.04 -2.74 14.88
C ASP A 9 -26.18 -2.34 16.10
N LYS A 10 -25.09 -3.08 16.38
CA LYS A 10 -24.28 -2.87 17.56
C LYS A 10 -23.03 -2.04 17.29
N HIS A 11 -22.91 -0.96 18.05
CA HIS A 11 -21.75 -0.08 18.12
C HIS A 11 -21.17 -0.18 19.54
N ALA A 12 -19.88 -0.44 19.65
CA ALA A 12 -19.19 -0.56 20.92
C ALA A 12 -19.17 0.80 21.66
N ALA A 13 -19.38 0.78 22.97
CA ALA A 13 -19.22 1.96 23.81
C ALA A 13 -17.73 2.28 24.00
N HIS A 14 -16.89 1.25 24.10
CA HIS A 14 -15.44 1.37 24.18
C HIS A 14 -14.80 0.73 22.95
N PRO A 15 -13.97 1.49 22.19
CA PRO A 15 -13.37 0.97 20.96
C PRO A 15 -12.28 -0.06 21.24
N TYR A 16 -12.13 -1.01 20.33
CA TYR A 16 -10.90 -1.78 20.24
C TYR A 16 -9.82 -0.96 19.54
N GLU A 17 -8.66 -0.80 20.18
CA GLU A 17 -7.54 -0.04 19.62
C GLU A 17 -6.51 -0.99 18.99
N ILE A 18 -6.26 -0.80 17.68
CA ILE A 18 -5.13 -1.42 17.01
C ILE A 18 -3.91 -0.55 17.30
N THR A 19 -3.19 -0.92 18.35
CA THR A 19 -2.10 -0.13 18.93
C THR A 19 -1.01 0.27 17.94
N ARG A 20 -0.77 -0.57 16.94
CA ARG A 20 0.30 -0.38 15.96
C ARG A 20 0.10 0.81 15.02
N ILE A 21 -1.16 1.19 14.79
CA ILE A 21 -1.55 2.29 13.90
C ILE A 21 -2.48 3.30 14.60
N HIS A 22 -2.65 3.16 15.92
CA HIS A 22 -3.56 3.98 16.73
C HIS A 22 -4.98 4.10 16.15
N CYS A 23 -5.45 3.04 15.46
CA CYS A 23 -6.78 3.01 14.88
C CYS A 23 -7.79 2.47 15.90
N LYS A 24 -8.86 3.21 16.12
CA LYS A 24 -9.97 2.83 17.00
C LYS A 24 -11.10 2.24 16.17
N ILE A 25 -11.58 1.07 16.55
CA ILE A 25 -12.62 0.30 15.90
C ILE A 25 -13.82 0.19 16.84
N PHE A 26 -15.00 0.54 16.36
CA PHE A 26 -16.24 0.55 17.13
C PHE A 26 -17.25 -0.50 16.66
N THR A 27 -17.09 -1.04 15.46
CA THR A 27 -18.04 -1.99 14.86
C THR A 27 -17.33 -3.17 14.22
N ILE A 28 -18.07 -4.26 14.00
CA ILE A 28 -17.54 -5.44 13.31
C ILE A 28 -17.21 -5.12 11.84
N GLU A 29 -17.94 -4.20 11.22
CA GLU A 29 -17.72 -3.75 9.85
C GLU A 29 -16.37 -3.04 9.71
N GLU A 30 -16.05 -2.15 10.65
CA GLU A 30 -14.77 -1.46 10.70
C GLU A 30 -13.62 -2.45 10.90
N LEU A 31 -13.80 -3.44 11.80
CA LEU A 31 -12.82 -4.51 11.98
C LEU A 31 -12.61 -5.30 10.69
N CYS A 32 -13.69 -5.72 10.05
CA CYS A 32 -13.62 -6.46 8.79
C CYS A 32 -12.98 -5.63 7.67
N TYR A 33 -13.33 -4.35 7.57
CA TYR A 33 -12.72 -3.42 6.63
C TYR A 33 -11.22 -3.29 6.86
N TYR A 34 -10.81 -3.08 8.13
CA TYR A 34 -9.41 -3.03 8.51
C TYR A 34 -8.67 -4.32 8.11
N LEU A 35 -9.22 -5.48 8.49
CA LEU A 35 -8.60 -6.77 8.18
C LEU A 35 -8.43 -6.97 6.68
N CYS A 36 -9.42 -6.66 5.87
CA CYS A 36 -9.36 -6.87 4.42
C CYS A 36 -8.40 -5.93 3.69
N ASN A 37 -8.30 -4.68 4.15
CA ASN A 37 -7.42 -3.69 3.51
C ASN A 37 -5.97 -3.74 4.02
N ASN A 38 -5.72 -4.45 5.12
CA ASN A 38 -4.42 -4.50 5.77
C ASN A 38 -3.92 -5.93 6.02
N LEU A 39 -4.27 -6.89 5.15
CA LEU A 39 -3.90 -8.30 5.32
C LEU A 39 -2.40 -8.52 5.56
N TYR A 40 -1.56 -7.71 4.95
CA TYR A 40 -0.10 -7.73 5.07
C TYR A 40 0.43 -7.11 6.39
N LEU A 41 -0.40 -6.34 7.11
CA LEU A 41 -0.10 -5.80 8.43
C LEU A 41 -0.49 -6.74 9.56
N ILE A 42 -1.31 -7.74 9.25
CA ILE A 42 -1.87 -8.65 10.22
C ILE A 42 -0.81 -9.69 10.59
N ASP A 43 -0.45 -9.68 11.86
CA ASP A 43 0.44 -10.65 12.47
C ASP A 43 -0.22 -11.29 13.70
N TYR A 44 0.55 -12.06 14.46
CA TYR A 44 0.04 -12.73 15.64
C TYR A 44 -0.50 -11.80 16.74
N THR A 45 -0.20 -10.51 16.68
CA THR A 45 -0.67 -9.55 17.69
C THR A 45 -2.17 -9.34 17.64
N ILE A 46 -2.83 -9.58 16.48
CA ILE A 46 -4.29 -9.51 16.35
C ILE A 46 -4.99 -10.70 17.03
N MET A 47 -4.28 -11.82 17.21
CA MET A 47 -4.81 -13.02 17.86
C MET A 47 -4.64 -12.92 19.38
N ASN A 48 -5.42 -12.07 20.02
CA ASN A 48 -5.33 -11.82 21.45
C ASN A 48 -6.69 -11.94 22.14
N GLU A 49 -6.66 -12.19 23.44
CA GLU A 49 -7.88 -12.30 24.26
C GLU A 49 -8.62 -10.97 24.39
N GLN A 50 -7.93 -9.83 24.25
CA GLN A 50 -8.58 -8.52 24.33
C GLN A 50 -9.55 -8.30 23.16
N LEU A 51 -9.19 -8.73 21.94
CA LEU A 51 -10.11 -8.67 20.81
C LEU A 51 -11.30 -9.62 21.01
N CYS A 52 -11.06 -10.82 21.54
CA CYS A 52 -12.15 -11.77 21.84
C CYS A 52 -13.10 -11.21 22.90
N ALA A 53 -12.58 -10.63 23.98
CA ALA A 53 -13.37 -9.99 25.03
C ALA A 53 -14.15 -8.78 24.50
N TRP A 54 -13.54 -7.95 23.68
CA TRP A 54 -14.22 -6.82 23.06
C TRP A 54 -15.38 -7.25 22.14
N LEU A 55 -15.19 -8.29 21.33
CA LEU A 55 -16.28 -8.84 20.50
C LEU A 55 -17.42 -9.43 21.35
N ASP A 56 -17.08 -10.02 22.47
CA ASP A 56 -18.02 -10.64 23.41
C ASP A 56 -18.83 -9.60 24.20
N GLU A 57 -18.12 -8.71 24.89
CA GLU A 57 -18.69 -7.78 25.87
C GLU A 57 -19.30 -6.53 25.20
N GLU A 58 -18.59 -5.92 24.27
CA GLU A 58 -19.01 -4.67 23.64
C GLU A 58 -19.97 -4.92 22.45
N LEU A 59 -19.69 -5.91 21.61
CA LEU A 59 -20.53 -6.20 20.44
C LEU A 59 -21.54 -7.35 20.68
N GLY A 60 -21.42 -8.09 21.82
CA GLY A 60 -22.29 -9.23 22.16
C GLY A 60 -22.23 -10.36 21.16
N MET A 61 -21.07 -10.55 20.52
CA MET A 61 -20.83 -11.61 19.55
C MET A 61 -20.22 -12.84 20.23
N HIS A 62 -20.95 -13.41 21.20
CA HIS A 62 -20.48 -14.50 22.07
C HIS A 62 -19.99 -15.72 21.29
N ASP A 63 -20.74 -16.12 20.24
CA ASP A 63 -20.37 -17.28 19.41
C ASP A 63 -19.06 -17.05 18.66
N LEU A 64 -18.88 -15.84 18.07
CA LEU A 64 -17.65 -15.49 17.38
C LEU A 64 -16.47 -15.47 18.35
N ALA A 65 -16.62 -14.82 19.49
CA ALA A 65 -15.58 -14.76 20.52
C ALA A 65 -15.17 -16.16 21.00
N GLY A 66 -16.16 -17.06 21.18
CA GLY A 66 -15.91 -18.46 21.52
C GLY A 66 -15.08 -19.19 20.45
N MET A 67 -15.47 -19.06 19.17
CA MET A 67 -14.71 -19.64 18.06
C MET A 67 -13.27 -19.12 17.98
N LEU A 68 -13.07 -17.82 18.21
CA LEU A 68 -11.74 -17.21 18.16
C LEU A 68 -10.86 -17.66 19.33
N ARG A 69 -11.42 -17.77 20.54
CA ARG A 69 -10.73 -18.34 21.71
C ARG A 69 -10.31 -19.79 21.45
N ASP A 70 -11.15 -20.57 20.77
CA ASP A 70 -10.80 -21.93 20.37
C ASP A 70 -9.63 -21.97 19.38
N VAL A 71 -9.60 -21.03 18.41
CA VAL A 71 -8.46 -20.91 17.48
C VAL A 71 -7.17 -20.58 18.24
N ILE A 72 -7.21 -19.67 19.21
CA ILE A 72 -6.05 -19.32 20.03
C ILE A 72 -5.59 -20.53 20.87
N ARG A 73 -6.50 -21.20 21.55
CA ARG A 73 -6.22 -22.35 22.41
C ARG A 73 -5.61 -23.53 21.65
N MET A 74 -6.06 -23.74 20.41
CA MET A 74 -5.55 -24.80 19.53
C MET A 74 -4.26 -24.40 18.78
N HIS A 75 -3.63 -23.28 19.15
CA HIS A 75 -2.47 -22.74 18.44
C HIS A 75 -2.71 -22.59 16.92
N GLY A 76 -3.91 -22.15 16.56
CA GLY A 76 -4.29 -21.93 15.17
C GLY A 76 -3.49 -20.79 14.51
N THR A 77 -3.64 -20.66 13.20
CA THR A 77 -2.94 -19.64 12.42
C THR A 77 -3.71 -18.33 12.41
N VAL A 78 -2.99 -17.20 12.21
CA VAL A 78 -3.56 -15.86 12.01
C VAL A 78 -4.58 -15.86 10.88
N GLU A 79 -4.27 -16.57 9.81
CA GLU A 79 -5.15 -16.77 8.66
C GLU A 79 -6.50 -17.38 9.07
N LYS A 80 -6.48 -18.48 9.85
CA LYS A 80 -7.70 -19.12 10.35
C LYS A 80 -8.50 -18.16 11.23
N PHE A 81 -7.82 -17.40 12.09
CA PHE A 81 -8.43 -16.42 12.97
C PHE A 81 -9.15 -15.31 12.16
N VAL A 82 -8.46 -14.69 11.20
CA VAL A 82 -9.01 -13.65 10.32
C VAL A 82 -10.17 -14.17 9.49
N LEU A 83 -10.01 -15.33 8.85
CA LEU A 83 -11.07 -15.95 8.05
C LEU A 83 -12.31 -16.29 8.88
N THR A 84 -12.16 -16.64 10.17
CA THR A 84 -13.29 -16.89 11.07
C THR A 84 -14.09 -15.60 11.28
N ILE A 85 -13.43 -14.46 11.55
CA ILE A 85 -14.10 -13.16 11.70
C ILE A 85 -14.87 -12.79 10.42
N LEU A 86 -14.18 -12.85 9.27
CA LEU A 86 -14.75 -12.42 8.00
C LEU A 86 -15.93 -13.31 7.55
N LYS A 87 -15.86 -14.62 7.80
CA LYS A 87 -16.97 -15.54 7.49
C LYS A 87 -18.18 -15.32 8.41
N TYR A 88 -17.93 -15.10 9.69
CA TYR A 88 -18.99 -14.86 10.67
C TYR A 88 -19.76 -13.58 10.37
N SER A 89 -19.06 -12.50 10.01
CA SER A 89 -19.67 -11.19 9.72
C SER A 89 -20.58 -11.19 8.48
N LYS A 90 -20.40 -12.14 7.54
CA LYS A 90 -21.14 -12.25 6.26
C LYS A 90 -21.11 -10.98 5.39
N ILE A 91 -20.19 -10.06 5.64
CA ILE A 91 -20.04 -8.80 4.91
C ILE A 91 -19.52 -9.05 3.49
N TYR A 92 -18.59 -10.00 3.36
CA TYR A 92 -17.94 -10.31 2.09
C TYR A 92 -18.58 -11.53 1.42
N ARG A 93 -18.76 -11.43 0.10
CA ARG A 93 -19.29 -12.51 -0.74
C ARG A 93 -18.20 -13.50 -1.12
N ASP A 94 -18.58 -14.71 -1.55
CA ASP A 94 -17.65 -15.79 -1.89
C ASP A 94 -16.49 -15.37 -2.81
N PRO A 95 -16.66 -14.58 -3.89
CA PRO A 95 -15.54 -14.18 -4.73
C PRO A 95 -14.51 -13.29 -4.01
N GLN A 96 -14.96 -12.46 -3.07
CA GLN A 96 -14.09 -11.62 -2.25
C GLN A 96 -13.36 -12.45 -1.20
N MET A 97 -14.06 -13.39 -0.56
CA MET A 97 -13.48 -14.31 0.41
C MET A 97 -12.38 -15.18 -0.22
N ILE A 98 -12.57 -15.67 -1.44
CA ILE A 98 -11.54 -16.43 -2.18
C ILE A 98 -10.30 -15.56 -2.42
N ARG A 99 -10.47 -14.30 -2.82
CA ARG A 99 -9.33 -13.37 -3.00
C ARG A 99 -8.56 -13.16 -1.70
N ILE A 100 -9.28 -12.90 -0.60
CA ILE A 100 -8.68 -12.71 0.73
C ILE A 100 -7.91 -13.96 1.15
N GLN A 101 -8.50 -15.15 0.98
CA GLN A 101 -7.86 -16.41 1.32
C GLN A 101 -6.58 -16.62 0.50
N ASN A 102 -6.60 -16.37 -0.82
CA ASN A 102 -5.42 -16.48 -1.67
C ASN A 102 -4.29 -15.53 -1.25
N VAL A 103 -4.63 -14.32 -0.80
CA VAL A 103 -3.64 -13.37 -0.27
C VAL A 103 -3.05 -13.89 1.03
N LEU A 104 -3.88 -14.35 1.98
CA LEU A 104 -3.42 -14.90 3.26
C LEU A 104 -2.53 -16.14 3.07
N GLU A 105 -2.90 -17.06 2.18
CA GLU A 105 -2.09 -18.24 1.84
C GLU A 105 -0.73 -17.84 1.26
N ARG A 106 -0.72 -16.82 0.38
CA ARG A 106 0.54 -16.29 -0.18
C ARG A 106 1.43 -15.69 0.90
N LEU A 107 0.85 -14.93 1.84
CA LEU A 107 1.58 -14.30 2.94
C LEU A 107 2.14 -15.33 3.93
N LYS A 108 1.48 -16.47 4.10
CA LYS A 108 1.93 -17.54 5.01
C LYS A 108 3.30 -18.10 4.67
N ASN A 109 3.61 -18.19 3.37
CA ASN A 109 4.85 -18.76 2.87
C ASN A 109 5.95 -17.72 2.60
N GLN A 110 5.66 -16.43 2.86
CA GLN A 110 6.64 -15.36 2.68
C GLN A 110 7.50 -15.16 3.92
N LYS A 111 8.76 -14.83 3.68
CA LYS A 111 9.70 -14.39 4.73
C LYS A 111 9.25 -13.04 5.30
N ASP A 112 9.66 -12.75 6.52
CA ASP A 112 9.25 -11.49 7.18
C ASP A 112 9.68 -10.26 6.37
N ILE A 113 10.85 -10.29 5.76
CA ILE A 113 11.35 -9.21 4.90
C ILE A 113 10.52 -9.03 3.62
N GLU A 114 10.01 -10.14 3.04
CA GLU A 114 9.13 -10.10 1.87
C GLU A 114 7.75 -9.53 2.23
N ARG A 115 7.25 -9.87 3.42
CA ARG A 115 6.01 -9.30 3.96
C ARG A 115 6.13 -7.80 4.20
N GLN A 116 7.27 -7.35 4.77
CA GLN A 116 7.53 -5.92 4.96
C GLN A 116 7.57 -5.17 3.61
N LYS A 117 8.22 -5.74 2.59
CA LYS A 117 8.20 -5.16 1.25
C LYS A 117 6.79 -5.09 0.69
N TYR A 118 6.03 -6.18 0.79
CA TYR A 118 4.65 -6.21 0.31
C TYR A 118 3.77 -5.16 1.01
N LYS A 119 3.99 -4.95 2.31
CA LYS A 119 3.37 -3.87 3.07
C LYS A 119 3.70 -2.51 2.47
N ALA A 120 4.98 -2.24 2.23
CA ALA A 120 5.41 -0.96 1.67
C ALA A 120 4.83 -0.70 0.28
N ASP A 121 4.79 -1.74 -0.59
CA ASP A 121 4.20 -1.67 -1.93
C ASP A 121 2.70 -1.29 -1.84
N ASN A 122 1.95 -1.93 -0.94
CA ASN A 122 0.52 -1.63 -0.76
C ASN A 122 0.26 -0.23 -0.18
N LEU A 123 1.07 0.22 0.77
CA LEU A 123 0.99 1.58 1.29
C LEU A 123 1.21 2.61 0.16
N LEU A 124 2.20 2.35 -0.70
CA LEU A 124 2.49 3.20 -1.84
C LEU A 124 1.34 3.23 -2.87
N GLU A 125 0.71 2.08 -3.13
CA GLU A 125 -0.44 1.95 -4.02
C GLU A 125 -1.69 2.63 -3.46
N SER A 126 -1.91 2.56 -2.14
CA SER A 126 -3.04 3.23 -1.47
C SER A 126 -2.84 4.74 -1.29
N GLY A 127 -1.65 5.27 -1.62
CA GLY A 127 -1.35 6.68 -1.47
C GLY A 127 -0.79 7.10 -0.11
N GLU A 128 -0.56 6.16 0.79
CA GLU A 128 0.09 6.32 2.10
C GLU A 128 1.62 6.39 1.90
N ILE A 129 2.06 7.48 1.25
CA ILE A 129 3.43 7.55 0.70
C ILE A 129 4.47 7.67 1.81
N GLU A 130 4.20 8.43 2.85
CA GLU A 130 5.14 8.64 3.96
C GLU A 130 5.40 7.34 4.73
N GLU A 131 4.34 6.60 5.02
CA GLU A 131 4.41 5.30 5.67
C GLU A 131 5.15 4.28 4.80
N ALA A 132 4.91 4.30 3.49
CA ALA A 132 5.63 3.44 2.55
C ALA A 132 7.14 3.72 2.58
N ILE A 133 7.56 5.00 2.58
CA ILE A 133 8.95 5.42 2.68
C ILE A 133 9.58 4.88 3.97
N LEU A 134 8.91 5.05 5.10
CA LEU A 134 9.42 4.57 6.40
C LEU A 134 9.62 3.05 6.40
N VAL A 135 8.70 2.29 5.83
CA VAL A 135 8.83 0.82 5.76
C VAL A 135 9.96 0.41 4.82
N TYR A 136 10.08 1.00 3.62
CA TYR A 136 11.21 0.71 2.71
C TYR A 136 12.56 1.05 3.35
N GLN A 137 12.66 2.20 4.01
CA GLN A 137 13.89 2.60 4.71
C GLN A 137 14.21 1.64 5.86
N ALA A 138 13.20 1.21 6.63
CA ALA A 138 13.39 0.24 7.71
C ALA A 138 13.99 -1.08 7.19
N ILE A 139 13.51 -1.58 6.03
CA ILE A 139 14.07 -2.78 5.40
C ILE A 139 15.54 -2.55 4.98
N LEU A 140 15.85 -1.40 4.39
CA LEU A 140 17.19 -1.10 3.90
C LEU A 140 18.22 -0.84 5.01
N ASN A 141 17.76 -0.44 6.20
CA ASN A 141 18.59 -0.16 7.38
C ASN A 141 18.84 -1.40 8.26
N GLN A 142 18.13 -2.51 8.02
CA GLN A 142 18.37 -3.78 8.70
C GLN A 142 19.60 -4.50 8.11
N GLU A 143 20.13 -5.47 8.85
CA GLU A 143 21.11 -6.40 8.30
C GLU A 143 20.50 -7.12 7.09
N LYS A 144 21.32 -7.31 6.05
CA LYS A 144 20.85 -7.97 4.84
C LYS A 144 20.47 -9.42 5.14
N ASP A 145 19.26 -9.78 4.80
CA ASP A 145 18.80 -11.17 4.87
C ASP A 145 19.44 -11.97 3.70
N GLU A 146 20.36 -12.87 4.04
CA GLU A 146 21.05 -13.72 3.07
C GLU A 146 20.12 -14.71 2.36
N THR A 147 18.92 -14.87 2.85
CA THR A 147 17.93 -15.80 2.28
C THR A 147 17.19 -15.22 1.06
N VAL A 148 17.32 -13.93 0.79
CA VAL A 148 16.75 -13.25 -0.39
C VAL A 148 17.85 -12.84 -1.37
N ASP A 149 17.48 -12.77 -2.66
CA ASP A 149 18.43 -12.40 -3.71
C ASP A 149 18.76 -10.88 -3.67
N ALA A 150 19.88 -10.50 -4.28
CA ALA A 150 20.26 -9.08 -4.37
C ALA A 150 19.21 -8.24 -5.12
N LYS A 151 18.53 -8.81 -6.11
CA LYS A 151 17.48 -8.14 -6.88
C LYS A 151 16.27 -7.80 -6.02
N PHE A 152 16.05 -8.52 -4.91
CA PHE A 152 15.03 -8.16 -3.94
C PHE A 152 15.27 -6.75 -3.38
N TYR A 153 16.50 -6.45 -2.98
CA TYR A 153 16.87 -5.11 -2.49
C TYR A 153 16.81 -4.05 -3.60
N GLY A 154 17.16 -4.41 -4.84
CA GLY A 154 16.98 -3.54 -5.98
C GLY A 154 15.51 -3.14 -6.18
N ARG A 155 14.58 -4.08 -6.04
CA ARG A 155 13.14 -3.79 -6.09
C ARG A 155 12.65 -2.89 -4.94
N ILE A 156 13.28 -2.98 -3.75
CA ILE A 156 13.00 -2.06 -2.63
C ILE A 156 13.48 -0.64 -2.96
N TYR A 157 14.68 -0.50 -3.52
CA TYR A 157 15.17 0.80 -3.98
C TYR A 157 14.26 1.40 -5.06
N ALA A 158 13.75 0.59 -6.00
CA ALA A 158 12.80 1.04 -7.01
C ALA A 158 11.49 1.54 -6.40
N GLY A 159 10.92 0.81 -5.42
CA GLY A 159 9.74 1.23 -4.68
C GLY A 159 9.95 2.54 -3.91
N LEU A 160 11.09 2.67 -3.22
CA LEU A 160 11.46 3.89 -2.51
C LEU A 160 11.66 5.07 -3.49
N GLY A 161 12.25 4.82 -4.67
CA GLY A 161 12.36 5.80 -5.74
C GLY A 161 11.00 6.29 -6.24
N ALA A 162 10.05 5.38 -6.40
CA ALA A 162 8.67 5.73 -6.78
C ALA A 162 7.97 6.55 -5.68
N ALA A 163 8.16 6.19 -4.42
CA ALA A 163 7.59 6.92 -3.29
C ALA A 163 8.13 8.36 -3.22
N TYR A 164 9.44 8.55 -3.33
CA TYR A 164 10.03 9.89 -3.39
C TYR A 164 9.55 10.69 -4.61
N GLY A 165 9.42 10.04 -5.77
CA GLY A 165 8.92 10.68 -6.98
C GLY A 165 7.49 11.19 -6.82
N LYS A 166 6.61 10.45 -6.13
CA LYS A 166 5.25 10.88 -5.79
C LYS A 166 5.21 12.07 -4.82
N GLN A 167 6.23 12.23 -3.98
CA GLN A 167 6.40 13.40 -3.10
C GLN A 167 7.17 14.55 -3.77
N PHE A 168 7.46 14.45 -5.07
CA PHE A 168 8.26 15.45 -5.82
C PHE A 168 9.71 15.61 -5.34
N LEU A 169 10.22 14.69 -4.52
CA LEU A 169 11.62 14.61 -4.09
C LEU A 169 12.46 13.94 -5.17
N TYR A 170 12.58 14.63 -6.31
CA TYR A 170 13.13 14.04 -7.53
C TYR A 170 14.61 13.68 -7.44
N GLN A 171 15.40 14.41 -6.68
CA GLN A 171 16.82 14.09 -6.48
C GLN A 171 17.01 12.77 -5.73
N GLU A 172 16.24 12.57 -4.66
CA GLU A 172 16.20 11.33 -3.87
C GLU A 172 15.66 10.18 -4.71
N SER A 173 14.60 10.44 -5.46
CA SER A 173 14.00 9.47 -6.39
C SER A 173 15.03 8.98 -7.41
N ALA A 174 15.77 9.88 -8.07
CA ALA A 174 16.79 9.52 -9.04
C ALA A 174 17.91 8.67 -8.41
N LYS A 175 18.39 9.03 -7.21
CA LYS A 175 19.40 8.24 -6.49
C LYS A 175 18.93 6.81 -6.21
N MET A 176 17.66 6.63 -5.86
CA MET A 176 17.11 5.31 -5.56
C MET A 176 16.93 4.47 -6.82
N TYR A 177 16.46 5.06 -7.92
CA TYR A 177 16.36 4.35 -9.20
C TYR A 177 17.72 3.99 -9.79
N ASP A 178 18.73 4.85 -9.63
CA ASP A 178 20.10 4.52 -10.04
C ASP A 178 20.64 3.29 -9.28
N ARG A 179 20.47 3.26 -7.95
CA ARG A 179 20.85 2.10 -7.13
C ARG A 179 20.07 0.85 -7.52
N ALA A 180 18.76 1.00 -7.77
CA ALA A 180 17.92 -0.11 -8.23
C ALA A 180 18.43 -0.69 -9.54
N TYR A 181 18.78 0.17 -10.50
CA TYR A 181 19.33 -0.23 -11.79
C TYR A 181 20.67 -0.95 -11.66
N GLN A 182 21.60 -0.41 -10.84
CA GLN A 182 22.88 -1.05 -10.58
C GLN A 182 22.78 -2.47 -10.02
N ILE A 183 21.70 -2.76 -9.28
CA ILE A 183 21.48 -4.08 -8.66
C ILE A 183 20.69 -5.01 -9.57
N CYS A 184 19.63 -4.49 -10.21
CA CYS A 184 18.70 -5.32 -10.99
C CYS A 184 19.11 -5.45 -12.45
N GLU A 185 19.84 -4.49 -13.01
CA GLU A 185 20.15 -4.34 -14.43
C GLU A 185 18.87 -4.34 -15.31
N ASP A 186 17.75 -3.86 -14.74
CA ASP A 186 16.47 -3.82 -15.42
C ASP A 186 16.31 -2.49 -16.16
N ARG A 187 16.27 -2.54 -17.50
CA ARG A 187 16.11 -1.37 -18.37
C ARG A 187 14.84 -0.55 -18.07
N ALA A 188 13.80 -1.19 -17.53
CA ALA A 188 12.58 -0.50 -17.15
C ALA A 188 12.79 0.57 -16.07
N LEU A 189 13.84 0.46 -15.25
CA LEU A 189 14.20 1.42 -14.20
C LEU A 189 14.84 2.71 -14.76
N LEU A 190 15.35 2.69 -15.99
CA LEU A 190 16.00 3.85 -16.59
C LEU A 190 15.03 4.98 -16.91
N LYS A 191 13.81 4.66 -17.33
CA LYS A 191 12.81 5.67 -17.63
C LYS A 191 12.43 6.52 -16.41
N PRO A 192 12.02 5.95 -15.26
CA PRO A 192 11.77 6.74 -14.07
C PRO A 192 13.03 7.43 -13.51
N TYR A 193 14.21 6.83 -13.66
CA TYR A 193 15.48 7.47 -13.33
C TYR A 193 15.70 8.75 -14.15
N LEU A 194 15.58 8.68 -15.47
CA LEU A 194 15.74 9.82 -16.36
C LEU A 194 14.66 10.89 -16.14
N TYR A 195 13.42 10.47 -15.86
CA TYR A 195 12.34 11.40 -15.54
C TYR A 195 12.65 12.19 -14.25
N ALA A 196 13.04 11.49 -13.19
CA ALA A 196 13.41 12.14 -11.94
C ALA A 196 14.62 13.08 -12.13
N SER A 197 15.65 12.64 -12.88
CA SER A 197 16.82 13.44 -13.22
C SER A 197 16.47 14.70 -14.00
N TYR A 198 15.61 14.58 -15.01
CA TYR A 198 15.09 15.71 -15.78
C TYR A 198 14.38 16.76 -14.91
N LYS A 199 13.72 16.32 -13.83
CA LYS A 199 12.95 17.21 -12.96
C LYS A 199 13.79 18.04 -11.99
N TYR A 200 14.97 17.58 -11.58
CA TYR A 200 15.78 18.29 -10.59
C TYR A 200 17.08 18.87 -11.14
N MET A 201 17.61 18.33 -12.24
CA MET A 201 18.86 18.81 -12.85
C MET A 201 18.63 20.07 -13.70
N SER A 202 19.69 20.88 -13.85
CA SER A 202 19.73 21.89 -14.90
C SER A 202 19.71 21.24 -16.29
N LEU A 203 19.33 21.98 -17.31
CA LEU A 203 19.33 21.47 -18.68
C LEU A 203 20.71 21.01 -19.13
N GLU A 204 21.76 21.71 -18.73
CA GLU A 204 23.14 21.38 -19.07
C GLU A 204 23.58 20.07 -18.42
N GLU A 205 23.33 19.90 -17.11
CA GLU A 205 23.64 18.66 -16.38
C GLU A 205 22.88 17.47 -16.95
N TYR A 206 21.61 17.67 -17.28
CA TYR A 206 20.78 16.63 -17.86
C TYR A 206 21.26 16.21 -19.26
N HIS A 207 21.68 17.17 -20.11
CA HIS A 207 22.29 16.85 -21.39
C HIS A 207 23.59 16.05 -21.23
N ILE A 208 24.45 16.42 -20.28
CA ILE A 208 25.66 15.64 -19.98
C ILE A 208 25.29 14.23 -19.53
N LEU A 209 24.24 14.07 -18.71
CA LEU A 209 23.76 12.74 -18.31
C LEU A 209 23.38 11.89 -19.51
N LEU A 210 22.63 12.44 -20.46
CA LEU A 210 22.18 11.72 -21.66
C LEU A 210 23.33 11.24 -22.56
N THR A 211 24.49 11.95 -22.55
CA THR A 211 25.64 11.54 -23.36
C THR A 211 26.44 10.37 -22.77
N LYS A 212 26.12 9.93 -21.54
CA LYS A 212 26.85 8.82 -20.89
C LYS A 212 26.54 7.46 -21.50
N HIS A 213 25.32 7.27 -22.02
CA HIS A 213 24.88 6.00 -22.60
C HIS A 213 23.91 6.26 -23.74
N ASP A 214 24.12 5.60 -24.88
CA ASP A 214 23.25 5.77 -26.06
C ASP A 214 21.79 5.41 -25.79
N GLU A 215 21.53 4.41 -24.94
CA GLU A 215 20.16 4.03 -24.57
C GLU A 215 19.41 5.12 -23.78
N TYR A 216 20.12 6.03 -23.08
CA TYR A 216 19.48 7.14 -22.38
C TYR A 216 18.84 8.12 -23.36
N VAL A 217 19.46 8.32 -24.54
CA VAL A 217 18.92 9.18 -25.58
C VAL A 217 17.61 8.60 -26.12
N GLU A 218 17.57 7.28 -26.40
CA GLU A 218 16.38 6.59 -26.88
C GLU A 218 15.23 6.67 -25.86
N ILE A 219 15.50 6.31 -24.60
CA ILE A 219 14.50 6.32 -23.54
C ILE A 219 14.00 7.74 -23.28
N ASN A 220 14.90 8.74 -23.31
CA ASN A 220 14.51 10.14 -23.15
C ASN A 220 13.58 10.60 -24.29
N ALA A 221 13.84 10.20 -25.53
CA ALA A 221 12.97 10.55 -26.66
C ALA A 221 11.57 9.96 -26.47
N GLN A 222 11.45 8.68 -26.09
CA GLN A 222 10.18 8.04 -25.77
C GLN A 222 9.45 8.74 -24.62
N MET A 223 10.15 9.03 -23.52
CA MET A 223 9.60 9.73 -22.35
C MET A 223 9.07 11.12 -22.72
N ARG A 224 9.82 11.87 -23.55
CA ARG A 224 9.41 13.21 -24.02
C ARG A 224 8.15 13.15 -24.87
N GLN A 225 8.07 12.17 -25.76
CA GLN A 225 6.87 11.98 -26.59
C GLN A 225 5.64 11.68 -25.72
N GLU A 226 5.75 10.76 -24.78
CA GLU A 226 4.65 10.46 -23.84
C GLU A 226 4.22 11.68 -23.00
N MET A 227 5.19 12.50 -22.57
CA MET A 227 4.88 13.72 -21.83
C MET A 227 4.13 14.74 -22.71
N GLU A 228 4.45 14.84 -24.00
CA GLU A 228 3.76 15.72 -24.92
C GLU A 228 2.35 15.22 -25.24
N ASP A 229 2.22 13.91 -25.51
CA ASP A 229 0.91 13.26 -25.71
C ASP A 229 -0.04 13.47 -24.52
N ILE A 230 0.50 13.37 -23.26
CA ILE A 230 -0.26 13.66 -22.07
C ILE A 230 -0.69 15.12 -22.01
N LYS A 231 0.19 16.07 -22.35
CA LYS A 231 -0.15 17.51 -22.35
C LYS A 231 -1.22 17.83 -23.39
N GLU A 232 -1.11 17.27 -24.59
CA GLU A 232 -2.11 17.46 -25.63
C GLU A 232 -3.49 16.93 -25.20
N ASN A 233 -3.52 15.76 -24.55
CA ASN A 233 -4.75 15.18 -24.02
C ASN A 233 -5.29 15.91 -22.77
N LEU A 234 -4.43 16.64 -22.06
CA LEU A 234 -4.78 17.44 -20.89
C LEU A 234 -5.11 18.90 -21.22
N GLN A 235 -5.31 19.27 -22.48
CA GLN A 235 -5.81 20.60 -22.84
C GLN A 235 -7.21 20.82 -22.24
N LEU A 236 -7.17 21.09 -20.93
CA LEU A 236 -8.30 21.63 -20.19
C LEU A 236 -8.49 23.06 -20.70
N GLU A 237 -9.51 23.28 -21.53
CA GLU A 237 -10.02 24.64 -21.75
C GLU A 237 -10.51 25.18 -20.41
N LEU A 238 -9.58 25.77 -19.66
CA LEU A 238 -9.87 26.48 -18.42
C LEU A 238 -10.70 27.71 -18.76
N ASN A 239 -12.02 27.55 -18.80
CA ASN A 239 -12.94 28.66 -18.90
C ASN A 239 -13.61 28.91 -17.53
N ASP A 240 -14.12 30.13 -17.36
CA ASP A 240 -14.76 30.53 -16.10
C ASP A 240 -15.92 29.61 -15.69
N VAL A 241 -16.60 29.00 -16.65
CA VAL A 241 -17.71 28.06 -16.40
C VAL A 241 -17.22 26.77 -15.73
N MET A 242 -16.09 26.23 -16.19
CA MET A 242 -15.47 25.04 -15.56
C MET A 242 -14.92 25.37 -14.17
N LEU A 243 -14.32 26.54 -14.01
CA LEU A 243 -13.81 26.99 -12.71
C LEU A 243 -14.93 27.10 -11.68
N GLU A 244 -16.07 27.69 -12.06
CA GLU A 244 -17.24 27.80 -11.18
C GLU A 244 -17.88 26.43 -10.90
N LYS A 245 -17.88 25.51 -11.85
CA LYS A 245 -18.33 24.13 -11.64
C LYS A 245 -17.45 23.40 -10.61
N TRP A 246 -16.12 23.52 -10.72
CA TRP A 246 -15.19 22.93 -9.76
C TRP A 246 -15.28 23.54 -8.37
N LYS A 247 -15.42 24.87 -8.25
CA LYS A 247 -15.69 25.53 -6.97
C LYS A 247 -16.97 25.02 -6.31
N ARG A 248 -18.04 24.77 -7.07
CA ARG A 248 -19.29 24.21 -6.54
C ARG A 248 -19.10 22.75 -6.09
N GLN A 249 -18.36 21.93 -6.84
CA GLN A 249 -18.05 20.55 -6.47
C GLN A 249 -17.21 20.50 -5.19
N TYR A 250 -16.17 21.32 -5.09
CA TYR A 250 -15.32 21.44 -3.91
C TYR A 250 -16.12 21.81 -2.66
N ARG A 251 -17.00 22.81 -2.75
CA ARG A 251 -17.86 23.20 -1.62
C ARG A 251 -18.82 22.09 -1.18
N ARG A 252 -19.26 21.22 -2.10
CA ARG A 252 -20.16 20.10 -1.78
C ARG A 252 -19.42 18.89 -1.17
N SER A 253 -18.14 18.73 -1.46
CA SER A 253 -17.34 17.62 -0.93
C SER A 253 -16.77 17.89 0.47
N HIS A 254 -16.93 19.12 0.99
CA HIS A 254 -16.40 19.55 2.28
C HIS A 254 -17.49 20.04 3.25
N ILE A 255 -18.73 19.66 3.01
CA ILE A 255 -19.89 19.75 3.91
C ILE A 255 -20.33 18.32 4.23
#